data_505334faef9da0169e9c0a6a516cb400
#
_entry.id   505334faef9da0169e9c0a6a516cb400
#
_cell.length_a   1.000
_cell.length_b   1.000
_cell.length_c   1.000
_cell.angle_alpha   90.00
_cell.angle_beta   90.00
_cell.angle_gamma   90.00
#
_symmetry.space_group_name_H-M   'P 1'
#
loop_
_entity.id
_entity.type
_entity.pdbx_description
1 polymer ?
#
loop_
_entity_poly.entity_id
_entity_poly.type
_entity_poly.pdbx_seq_one_letter_code
_entity_poly.pdbx_strand_id
1 'polypeptide(L)'
;MILLVFLSLIFQLYIPPMIFLKGAAILFVPALLFYGSLAFPLPLVLVLVFLTGLWNDLLTIPRGSGHPDYVIGTSIIIYLIPAMIIHGFRPLFIKKGWAAHLVLAELAAILTPFCLLAQYAIISFERSDFFFSDVIVWRILGPGLIAMVTTPFVFLFLSSLSHLVGFRPRAEVAKLS
;
A
#
# COMPACT_ATOMS: atom_id res chain seq x y z
N MET A 1 -0.52 3.25 13.75
CA MET A 1 -0.62 2.98 12.31
C MET A 1 0.08 4.04 11.47
N ILE A 2 -0.24 5.31 11.62
CA ILE A 2 0.41 6.43 10.88
C ILE A 2 1.93 6.40 11.04
N LEU A 3 2.43 6.25 12.28
CA LEU A 3 3.87 6.12 12.55
C LEU A 3 4.49 4.90 11.85
N LEU A 4 3.80 3.76 11.82
CA LEU A 4 4.28 2.55 11.14
C LEU A 4 4.40 2.75 9.62
N VAL A 5 3.43 3.43 9.01
CA VAL A 5 3.48 3.77 7.58
C VAL A 5 4.66 4.71 7.31
N PHE A 6 4.86 5.73 8.13
CA PHE A 6 5.98 6.67 7.98
C PHE A 6 7.34 5.97 8.12
N LEU A 7 7.51 5.14 9.16
CA LEU A 7 8.74 4.37 9.35
C LEU A 7 8.97 3.37 8.20
N SER A 8 7.89 2.76 7.70
CA SER A 8 7.95 1.84 6.56
C SER A 8 8.38 2.55 5.26
N LEU A 9 7.93 3.79 5.03
CA LEU A 9 8.39 4.61 3.90
C LEU A 9 9.90 4.88 3.99
N ILE A 10 10.36 5.31 5.17
CA ILE A 10 11.80 5.55 5.38
C ILE A 10 12.58 4.24 5.19
N PHE A 11 12.15 3.15 5.81
CA PHE A 11 12.81 1.85 5.70
C PHE A 11 12.89 1.35 4.26
N GLN A 12 11.81 1.54 3.49
CA GLN A 12 11.74 1.14 2.09
C GLN A 12 12.77 1.88 1.21
N LEU A 13 13.13 3.11 1.54
CA LEU A 13 14.16 3.87 0.80
C LEU A 13 15.58 3.28 0.97
N TYR A 14 15.83 2.56 2.07
CA TYR A 14 17.13 1.94 2.34
C TYR A 14 17.24 0.50 1.81
N ILE A 15 16.11 -0.12 1.43
CA ILE A 15 16.13 -1.47 0.88
C ILE A 15 16.50 -1.40 -0.60
N PRO A 16 17.62 -2.03 -1.01
CA PRO A 16 17.98 -2.08 -2.40
C PRO A 16 16.97 -2.92 -3.20
N PRO A 17 16.69 -2.51 -4.45
CA PRO A 17 15.82 -3.30 -5.34
C PRO A 17 16.45 -4.68 -5.61
N MET A 18 15.59 -5.69 -5.72
CA MET A 18 16.01 -7.07 -5.93
C MET A 18 16.55 -7.27 -7.36
N ILE A 19 17.86 -7.55 -7.49
CA ILE A 19 18.54 -7.69 -8.78
C ILE A 19 17.98 -8.87 -9.58
N PHE A 20 17.67 -10.00 -8.92
CA PHE A 20 17.13 -11.20 -9.59
C PHE A 20 15.71 -11.00 -10.15
N LEU A 21 14.96 -10.00 -9.68
CA LEU A 21 13.66 -9.57 -10.22
C LEU A 21 13.79 -8.27 -11.04
N LYS A 22 14.90 -8.12 -11.76
CA LYS A 22 15.18 -6.97 -12.65
C LYS A 22 14.94 -5.60 -12.00
N GLY A 23 15.25 -5.49 -10.70
CA GLY A 23 15.14 -4.25 -9.96
C GLY A 23 13.76 -4.00 -9.31
N ALA A 24 12.98 -5.06 -9.06
CA ALA A 24 11.74 -4.94 -8.32
C ALA A 24 11.98 -4.48 -6.87
N ALA A 25 11.20 -3.51 -6.41
CA ALA A 25 11.27 -3.01 -5.05
C ALA A 25 10.38 -3.82 -4.09
N ILE A 26 10.80 -3.95 -2.84
CA ILE A 26 9.96 -4.49 -1.77
C ILE A 26 9.11 -3.34 -1.23
N LEU A 27 7.79 -3.45 -1.36
CA LEU A 27 6.85 -2.41 -0.95
C LEU A 27 6.05 -2.86 0.28
N PHE A 28 6.33 -2.26 1.43
CA PHE A 28 5.57 -2.49 2.67
C PHE A 28 4.40 -1.52 2.83
N VAL A 29 4.52 -0.33 2.24
CA VAL A 29 3.55 0.76 2.39
C VAL A 29 2.15 0.37 1.91
N PRO A 30 1.96 -0.23 0.72
CA PRO A 30 0.65 -0.69 0.30
C PRO A 30 0.04 -1.70 1.26
N ALA A 31 0.84 -2.66 1.76
CA ALA A 31 0.36 -3.66 2.71
C ALA A 31 -0.14 -3.04 4.03
N LEU A 32 0.62 -2.08 4.59
CA LEU A 32 0.24 -1.36 5.79
C LEU A 32 -1.00 -0.48 5.58
N LEU A 33 -1.06 0.22 4.44
CA LEU A 33 -2.19 1.06 4.07
C LEU A 33 -3.47 0.24 3.93
N PHE A 34 -3.40 -0.88 3.22
CA PHE A 34 -4.56 -1.75 2.98
C PHE A 34 -5.03 -2.44 4.26
N TYR A 35 -4.11 -2.88 5.13
CA TYR A 35 -4.48 -3.36 6.46
C TYR A 35 -5.19 -2.26 7.27
N GLY A 36 -4.66 -1.04 7.25
CA GLY A 36 -5.30 0.11 7.89
C GLY A 36 -6.69 0.40 7.33
N SER A 37 -6.89 0.24 6.02
CA SER A 37 -8.20 0.41 5.36
C SER A 37 -9.25 -0.60 5.82
N LEU A 38 -8.83 -1.81 6.21
CA LEU A 38 -9.70 -2.83 6.80
C LEU A 38 -9.97 -2.58 8.29
N ALA A 39 -8.96 -2.13 9.03
CA ALA A 39 -9.05 -1.99 10.48
C ALA A 39 -9.80 -0.73 10.92
N PHE A 40 -9.66 0.39 10.19
CA PHE A 40 -10.15 1.70 10.61
C PHE A 40 -11.51 2.08 9.99
N PRO A 41 -12.28 2.99 10.64
CA PRO A 41 -13.44 3.60 10.03
C PRO A 41 -13.03 4.55 8.89
N LEU A 42 -13.95 4.78 7.94
CA LEU A 42 -13.70 5.54 6.73
C LEU A 42 -12.97 6.89 6.93
N PRO A 43 -13.34 7.76 7.89
CA PRO A 43 -12.63 9.03 8.07
C PRO A 43 -11.14 8.86 8.39
N LEU A 44 -10.79 7.85 9.19
CA LEU A 44 -9.39 7.55 9.52
C LEU A 44 -8.64 6.92 8.33
N VAL A 45 -9.34 6.15 7.49
CA VAL A 45 -8.76 5.64 6.23
C VAL A 45 -8.40 6.79 5.30
N LEU A 46 -9.28 7.78 5.14
CA LEU A 46 -9.01 8.95 4.29
C LEU A 46 -7.80 9.74 4.79
N VAL A 47 -7.70 9.97 6.11
CA VAL A 47 -6.52 10.62 6.71
C VAL A 47 -5.25 9.77 6.48
N LEU A 48 -5.34 8.46 6.64
CA LEU A 48 -4.21 7.55 6.44
C LEU A 48 -3.74 7.58 4.98
N VAL A 49 -4.66 7.51 4.02
CA VAL A 49 -4.37 7.60 2.58
C VAL A 49 -3.72 8.93 2.23
N PHE A 50 -4.29 10.04 2.74
CA PHE A 50 -3.78 11.38 2.49
C PHE A 50 -2.33 11.51 2.98
N LEU A 51 -2.07 11.16 4.24
CA LEU A 51 -0.72 11.24 4.80
C LEU A 51 0.25 10.30 4.10
N THR A 52 -0.17 9.06 3.78
CA THR A 52 0.67 8.09 3.09
C THR A 52 1.05 8.59 1.70
N GLY A 53 0.09 9.07 0.92
CA GLY A 53 0.31 9.59 -0.43
C GLY A 53 1.19 10.83 -0.42
N LEU A 54 0.92 11.77 0.50
CA LEU A 54 1.72 12.99 0.64
C LEU A 54 3.17 12.68 1.02
N TRP A 55 3.39 11.81 2.01
CA TRP A 55 4.75 11.42 2.40
C TRP A 55 5.46 10.63 1.32
N ASN A 56 4.74 9.75 0.61
CA ASN A 56 5.32 9.03 -0.52
C ASN A 56 5.83 10.03 -1.58
N ASP A 57 5.01 11.01 -1.97
CA ASP A 57 5.42 12.02 -2.94
C ASP A 57 6.60 12.85 -2.44
N LEU A 58 6.57 13.34 -1.19
CA LEU A 58 7.65 14.15 -0.62
C LEU A 58 8.99 13.41 -0.54
N LEU A 59 8.96 12.08 -0.27
CA LEU A 59 10.16 11.27 -0.11
C LEU A 59 10.70 10.71 -1.44
N THR A 60 9.83 10.53 -2.44
CA THR A 60 10.20 9.92 -3.73
C THR A 60 10.39 10.92 -4.86
N ILE A 61 10.17 12.23 -4.63
CA ILE A 61 10.43 13.25 -5.66
C ILE A 61 11.89 13.16 -6.13
N PRO A 62 12.13 12.90 -7.42
CA PRO A 62 13.48 12.93 -7.98
C PRO A 62 14.05 14.34 -7.90
N ARG A 63 15.19 14.50 -7.22
CA ARG A 63 15.85 15.79 -7.00
C ARG A 63 16.85 16.16 -8.10
N GLY A 64 16.70 15.63 -9.32
CA GLY A 64 17.81 15.58 -10.29
C GLY A 64 17.80 16.56 -11.46
N SER A 65 16.72 17.24 -11.82
CA SER A 65 16.68 17.97 -13.11
C SER A 65 15.95 19.32 -13.13
N GLY A 66 15.75 19.95 -11.99
CA GLY A 66 15.21 21.32 -11.94
C GLY A 66 13.69 21.45 -12.08
N HIS A 67 13.00 20.44 -12.58
CA HIS A 67 11.54 20.36 -12.58
C HIS A 67 11.09 19.07 -11.90
N PRO A 68 10.10 19.10 -10.96
CA PRO A 68 9.53 17.89 -10.40
C PRO A 68 8.85 17.10 -11.54
N ASP A 69 9.20 15.82 -11.65
CA ASP A 69 8.71 14.93 -12.72
C ASP A 69 7.22 14.61 -12.61
N TYR A 70 6.55 14.98 -11.51
CA TYR A 70 5.11 14.85 -11.34
C TYR A 70 4.58 15.73 -10.19
N VAL A 71 3.26 15.95 -10.19
CA VAL A 71 2.58 16.83 -9.21
C VAL A 71 2.48 16.17 -7.85
N ILE A 72 2.87 16.92 -6.79
CA ILE A 72 2.67 16.49 -5.40
C ILE A 72 1.16 16.25 -5.16
N GLY A 73 0.82 15.11 -4.57
CA GLY A 73 -0.57 14.69 -4.34
C GLY A 73 -1.05 13.58 -5.29
N THR A 74 -0.28 13.26 -6.33
CA THR A 74 -0.61 12.19 -7.29
C THR A 74 -0.75 10.85 -6.57
N SER A 75 0.16 10.51 -5.65
CA SER A 75 0.08 9.26 -4.89
C SER A 75 -1.14 9.21 -3.96
N ILE A 76 -1.71 10.33 -3.55
CA ILE A 76 -2.94 10.36 -2.75
C ILE A 76 -4.08 9.74 -3.57
N ILE A 77 -4.24 10.16 -4.83
CA ILE A 77 -5.30 9.66 -5.73
C ILE A 77 -5.06 8.18 -6.05
N ILE A 78 -3.80 7.80 -6.33
CA ILE A 78 -3.40 6.44 -6.66
C ILE A 78 -3.72 5.48 -5.50
N TYR A 79 -3.47 5.87 -4.26
CA TYR A 79 -3.75 5.02 -3.10
C TYR A 79 -5.21 5.07 -2.65
N LEU A 80 -5.94 6.15 -2.96
CA LEU A 80 -7.33 6.32 -2.54
C LEU A 80 -8.23 5.24 -3.14
N ILE A 81 -8.13 4.99 -4.44
CA ILE A 81 -9.00 4.03 -5.13
C ILE A 81 -8.83 2.61 -4.58
N PRO A 82 -7.61 2.03 -4.51
CA PRO A 82 -7.42 0.70 -3.94
C PRO A 82 -7.78 0.63 -2.45
N ALA A 83 -7.49 1.68 -1.68
CA ALA A 83 -7.85 1.74 -0.26
C ALA A 83 -9.38 1.69 -0.05
N MET A 84 -10.16 2.37 -0.90
CA MET A 84 -11.62 2.33 -0.88
C MET A 84 -12.16 0.96 -1.30
N ILE A 85 -11.56 0.32 -2.30
CA ILE A 85 -11.91 -1.05 -2.71
C ILE A 85 -11.70 -1.99 -1.53
N ILE A 86 -10.52 -1.97 -0.91
CA ILE A 86 -10.20 -2.81 0.25
C ILE A 86 -11.12 -2.49 1.44
N HIS A 87 -11.41 -1.21 1.69
CA HIS A 87 -12.34 -0.83 2.76
C HIS A 87 -13.75 -1.43 2.57
N GLY A 88 -14.20 -1.59 1.35
CA GLY A 88 -15.47 -2.27 1.02
C GLY A 88 -15.51 -3.73 1.50
N PHE A 89 -14.37 -4.41 1.60
CA PHE A 89 -14.25 -5.77 2.14
C PHE A 89 -14.12 -5.84 3.67
N ARG A 90 -14.15 -4.70 4.36
CA ARG A 90 -14.08 -4.63 5.82
C ARG A 90 -15.05 -5.58 6.56
N PRO A 91 -16.30 -5.80 6.11
CA PRO A 91 -17.20 -6.74 6.77
C PRO A 91 -16.67 -8.19 6.82
N LEU A 92 -15.92 -8.61 5.79
CA LEU A 92 -15.27 -9.93 5.75
C LEU A 92 -14.10 -10.01 6.75
N PHE A 93 -13.31 -8.94 6.86
CA PHE A 93 -12.22 -8.83 7.82
C PHE A 93 -12.72 -8.94 9.28
N ILE A 94 -13.85 -8.31 9.59
CA ILE A 94 -14.44 -8.33 10.93
C ILE A 94 -15.00 -9.71 11.32
N LYS A 95 -15.43 -10.53 10.35
CA LYS A 95 -15.98 -11.89 10.60
C LYS A 95 -14.96 -12.92 11.10
N LYS A 96 -13.69 -12.55 11.24
CA LYS A 96 -12.64 -13.33 11.93
C LYS A 96 -12.45 -14.78 11.47
N GLY A 97 -12.05 -14.97 10.24
CA GLY A 97 -11.45 -16.23 9.84
C GLY A 97 -10.00 -15.98 9.41
N TRP A 98 -9.05 -16.80 9.80
CA TRP A 98 -7.68 -16.71 9.30
C TRP A 98 -7.65 -16.75 7.75
N ALA A 99 -8.54 -17.53 7.15
CA ALA A 99 -8.72 -17.59 5.71
C ALA A 99 -9.16 -16.25 5.12
N ALA A 100 -10.05 -15.50 5.80
CA ALA A 100 -10.45 -14.16 5.36
C ALA A 100 -9.27 -13.18 5.36
N HIS A 101 -8.40 -13.22 6.39
CA HIS A 101 -7.19 -12.40 6.43
C HIS A 101 -6.23 -12.75 5.30
N LEU A 102 -6.08 -14.03 4.98
CA LEU A 102 -5.23 -14.47 3.87
C LEU A 102 -5.77 -13.98 2.53
N VAL A 103 -7.06 -14.20 2.25
CA VAL A 103 -7.70 -13.73 1.01
C VAL A 103 -7.60 -12.21 0.86
N LEU A 104 -7.80 -11.45 1.95
CA LEU A 104 -7.67 -9.99 1.92
C LEU A 104 -6.21 -9.54 1.74
N ALA A 105 -5.25 -10.28 2.29
CA ALA A 105 -3.83 -10.01 2.07
C ALA A 105 -3.43 -10.24 0.61
N GLU A 106 -3.92 -11.31 -0.01
CA GLU A 106 -3.69 -11.58 -1.44
C GLU A 106 -4.36 -10.53 -2.34
N LEU A 107 -5.58 -10.10 -2.00
CA LEU A 107 -6.24 -9.00 -2.69
C LEU A 107 -5.44 -7.70 -2.60
N ALA A 108 -4.89 -7.39 -1.43
CA ALA A 108 -4.01 -6.24 -1.23
C ALA A 108 -2.72 -6.36 -2.06
N ALA A 109 -2.14 -7.56 -2.13
CA ALA A 109 -0.96 -7.83 -2.94
C ALA A 109 -1.22 -7.62 -4.43
N ILE A 110 -2.36 -8.09 -4.95
CA ILE A 110 -2.78 -7.89 -6.34
C ILE A 110 -3.01 -6.41 -6.66
N LEU A 111 -3.52 -5.62 -5.72
CA LEU A 111 -3.73 -4.18 -5.91
C LEU A 111 -2.42 -3.37 -5.93
N THR A 112 -1.33 -3.90 -5.38
CA THR A 112 -0.03 -3.23 -5.38
C THR A 112 0.49 -2.90 -6.78
N PRO A 113 0.59 -3.84 -7.75
CA PRO A 113 1.01 -3.53 -9.10
C PRO A 113 0.07 -2.58 -9.84
N PHE A 114 -1.22 -2.56 -9.51
CA PHE A 114 -2.15 -1.57 -10.08
C PHE A 114 -1.81 -0.15 -9.62
N CYS A 115 -1.42 0.06 -8.35
CA CYS A 115 -0.93 1.36 -7.90
C CYS A 115 0.31 1.80 -8.69
N LEU A 116 1.27 0.89 -8.90
CA LEU A 116 2.49 1.19 -9.65
C LEU A 116 2.21 1.44 -11.14
N LEU A 117 1.31 0.67 -11.74
CA LEU A 117 0.88 0.88 -13.12
C LEU A 117 0.20 2.25 -13.29
N ALA A 118 -0.67 2.62 -12.36
CA ALA A 118 -1.33 3.93 -12.39
C ALA A 118 -0.30 5.06 -12.24
N GLN A 119 0.67 4.92 -11.33
CA GLN A 119 1.77 5.87 -11.16
C GLN A 119 2.59 6.01 -12.43
N TYR A 120 2.99 4.88 -13.04
CA TYR A 120 3.71 4.87 -14.30
C TYR A 120 2.91 5.54 -15.42
N ALA A 121 1.63 5.23 -15.55
CA ALA A 121 0.77 5.80 -16.59
C ALA A 121 0.65 7.34 -16.46
N ILE A 122 0.49 7.86 -15.23
CA ILE A 122 0.42 9.31 -14.99
C ILE A 122 1.74 9.98 -15.35
N ILE A 123 2.89 9.45 -14.92
CA ILE A 123 4.20 9.99 -15.23
C ILE A 123 4.47 9.97 -16.74
N SER A 124 4.15 8.85 -17.42
CA SER A 124 4.32 8.72 -18.86
C SER A 124 3.42 9.68 -19.64
N PHE A 125 2.21 9.94 -19.16
CA PHE A 125 1.30 10.90 -19.75
C PHE A 125 1.81 12.34 -19.61
N GLU A 126 2.32 12.72 -18.42
CA GLU A 126 2.89 14.06 -18.20
C GLU A 126 4.14 14.30 -19.04
N ARG A 127 4.98 13.27 -19.22
CA ARG A 127 6.18 13.34 -20.07
C ARG A 127 5.90 13.23 -21.57
N SER A 128 4.66 12.88 -21.96
CA SER A 128 4.29 12.55 -23.34
C SER A 128 5.18 11.47 -23.99
N ASP A 129 5.74 10.58 -23.16
CA ASP A 129 6.65 9.51 -23.56
C ASP A 129 6.20 8.17 -22.95
N PHE A 130 5.54 7.35 -23.78
CA PHE A 130 5.12 6.01 -23.42
C PHE A 130 6.15 4.99 -23.90
N PHE A 131 7.10 4.69 -23.04
CA PHE A 131 8.11 3.68 -23.31
C PHE A 131 7.86 2.41 -22.50
N PHE A 132 7.57 1.31 -23.17
CA PHE A 132 7.37 0.00 -22.54
C PHE A 132 8.59 -0.89 -22.78
N SER A 133 9.27 -1.28 -21.72
CA SER A 133 10.39 -2.23 -21.78
C SER A 133 10.16 -3.35 -20.77
N ASP A 134 10.81 -4.50 -20.97
CA ASP A 134 10.79 -5.63 -20.04
C ASP A 134 11.14 -5.21 -18.61
N VAL A 135 12.06 -4.27 -18.45
CA VAL A 135 12.48 -3.75 -17.15
C VAL A 135 11.33 -3.02 -16.45
N ILE A 136 10.56 -2.23 -17.19
CA ILE A 136 9.40 -1.50 -16.65
C ILE A 136 8.31 -2.48 -16.22
N VAL A 137 8.04 -3.50 -17.05
CA VAL A 137 7.08 -4.54 -16.71
C VAL A 137 7.46 -5.23 -15.39
N TRP A 138 8.72 -5.60 -15.21
CA TRP A 138 9.19 -6.22 -13.97
C TRP A 138 9.21 -5.27 -12.78
N ARG A 139 9.44 -3.97 -12.99
CA ARG A 139 9.33 -2.95 -11.93
C ARG A 139 7.89 -2.71 -11.47
N ILE A 140 6.90 -3.02 -12.30
CA ILE A 140 5.48 -2.93 -11.95
C ILE A 140 4.98 -4.25 -11.35
N LEU A 141 5.21 -5.39 -12.02
CA LEU A 141 4.70 -6.70 -11.59
C LEU A 141 5.53 -7.33 -10.47
N GLY A 142 6.85 -7.11 -10.47
CA GLY A 142 7.74 -7.70 -9.48
C GLY A 142 7.37 -7.38 -8.04
N PRO A 143 7.11 -6.10 -7.68
CA PRO A 143 6.62 -5.75 -6.34
C PRO A 143 5.31 -6.45 -5.97
N GLY A 144 4.41 -6.68 -6.92
CA GLY A 144 3.18 -7.46 -6.71
C GLY A 144 3.46 -8.92 -6.35
N LEU A 145 4.39 -9.57 -7.06
CA LEU A 145 4.81 -10.94 -6.76
C LEU A 145 5.47 -11.04 -5.37
N ILE A 146 6.30 -10.06 -5.02
CA ILE A 146 6.88 -9.97 -3.67
C ILE A 146 5.78 -9.75 -2.64
N ALA A 147 4.80 -8.88 -2.94
CA ALA A 147 3.69 -8.58 -2.05
C ALA A 147 2.81 -9.81 -1.78
N MET A 148 2.61 -10.72 -2.73
CA MET A 148 1.89 -11.98 -2.50
C MET A 148 2.50 -12.81 -1.37
N VAL A 149 3.82 -12.75 -1.21
CA VAL A 149 4.50 -13.44 -0.11
C VAL A 149 4.54 -12.58 1.15
N THR A 150 4.88 -11.30 1.04
CA THR A 150 5.12 -10.44 2.19
C THR A 150 3.84 -9.93 2.86
N THR A 151 2.78 -9.66 2.10
CA THR A 151 1.53 -9.08 2.64
C THR A 151 0.82 -10.00 3.64
N PRO A 152 0.69 -11.32 3.43
CA PRO A 152 0.15 -12.22 4.43
C PRO A 152 0.91 -12.17 5.77
N PHE A 153 2.24 -12.14 5.73
CA PHE A 153 3.06 -12.02 6.95
C PHE A 153 2.85 -10.67 7.64
N VAL A 154 2.80 -9.58 6.88
CA VAL A 154 2.51 -8.24 7.43
C VAL A 154 1.13 -8.21 8.09
N PHE A 155 0.11 -8.80 7.46
CA PHE A 155 -1.24 -8.87 8.00
C PHE A 155 -1.30 -9.70 9.28
N LEU A 156 -0.66 -10.85 9.33
CA LEU A 156 -0.57 -11.69 10.52
C LEU A 156 0.17 -10.96 11.66
N PHE A 157 1.29 -10.33 11.34
CA PHE A 157 2.06 -9.55 12.32
C PHE A 157 1.24 -8.40 12.91
N LEU A 158 0.57 -7.62 12.06
CA LEU A 158 -0.27 -6.49 12.49
C LEU A 158 -1.50 -6.97 13.27
N SER A 159 -2.09 -8.10 12.88
CA SER A 159 -3.18 -8.73 13.63
C SER A 159 -2.72 -9.12 15.03
N SER A 160 -1.56 -9.76 15.16
CA SER A 160 -0.98 -10.12 16.46
C SER A 160 -0.68 -8.88 17.30
N LEU A 161 -0.11 -7.84 16.68
CA LEU A 161 0.18 -6.58 17.36
C LEU A 161 -1.10 -5.87 17.83
N SER A 162 -2.17 -5.90 17.05
CA SER A 162 -3.46 -5.33 17.43
C SER A 162 -4.07 -6.01 18.66
N HIS A 163 -3.88 -7.32 18.78
CA HIS A 163 -4.29 -8.07 19.99
C HIS A 163 -3.49 -7.67 21.22
N LEU A 164 -2.17 -7.46 21.10
CA LEU A 164 -1.31 -7.02 22.20
C LEU A 164 -1.64 -5.60 22.69
N VAL A 165 -2.00 -4.70 21.76
CA VAL A 165 -2.37 -3.30 22.10
C VAL A 165 -3.82 -3.17 22.56
N GLY A 166 -4.58 -4.29 22.62
CA GLY A 166 -5.99 -4.28 23.05
C GLY A 166 -6.93 -3.56 22.11
N PHE A 167 -6.49 -3.34 20.85
CA PHE A 167 -7.32 -2.71 19.83
C PHE A 167 -8.40 -3.68 19.37
N ARG A 168 -9.63 -3.52 19.87
CA ARG A 168 -10.80 -4.26 19.40
C ARG A 168 -11.52 -3.43 18.33
N PRO A 169 -11.69 -3.94 17.10
CA PRO A 169 -12.53 -3.28 16.11
C PRO A 169 -13.94 -3.09 16.70
N ARG A 170 -14.51 -1.89 16.55
CA ARG A 170 -15.76 -1.45 17.17
C ARG A 170 -16.97 -2.40 17.00
N ALA A 171 -16.90 -3.36 16.08
CA ALA A 171 -17.93 -4.37 15.86
C ALA A 171 -18.04 -5.43 16.98
N GLU A 172 -17.03 -5.59 17.84
CA GLU A 172 -17.11 -6.50 19.00
C GLU A 172 -17.86 -5.89 20.17
N VAL A 173 -17.84 -4.57 20.30
CA VAL A 173 -18.53 -3.86 21.39
C VAL A 173 -20.06 -3.90 21.20
N ALA A 174 -20.53 -3.92 19.94
CA ALA A 174 -21.96 -4.00 19.62
C ALA A 174 -22.61 -5.39 19.84
N LYS A 175 -21.80 -6.43 20.10
CA LYS A 175 -22.30 -7.78 20.41
C LYS A 175 -22.38 -8.06 21.93
N LEU A 176 -21.84 -7.16 22.74
CA LEU A 176 -21.81 -7.28 24.22
C LEU A 176 -22.80 -6.32 24.90
N SER A 177 -23.49 -5.49 24.14
CA SER A 177 -24.63 -4.66 24.54
C SER A 177 -25.94 -5.26 24.05
#